data_97329036c65685970ca7a3880e8a7d33
#
_entry.id   97329036c65685970ca7a3880e8a7d33
#
_cell.length_a   1.000
_cell.length_b   1.000
_cell.length_c   1.000
_cell.angle_alpha   90.00
_cell.angle_beta   90.00
_cell.angle_gamma   90.00
#
_symmetry.space_group_name_H-M   'P 1'
#
loop_
_entity.id
_entity.type
_entity.pdbx_description
1 polymer ?
#
loop_
_entity_poly.entity_id
_entity_poly.type
_entity_poly.pdbx_seq_one_letter_code
_entity_poly.pdbx_strand_id
1 'polypeptide(L)'
;FMAVLRKEGDPENAAKTESRDRLYLDSRKRKEVFRDYGPFIRSTLTEPEMFLERKEYVLFGEQLYLLPADMPDIKGLKILRPGLHLGTLKKNRFEPSHALALALRKEEVLSSWELPPCGDSVIRYLKGETLSEDAGAPEGCLKGWTLVCTGGFSLGWAKSAGGMMKNHYPKGLRWN
;
A
#
# COMPACT_ATOMS: atom_id res chain seq x y z
N PHE A 1 -5.62 -1.09 20.83
CA PHE A 1 -6.78 -1.92 21.16
C PHE A 1 -7.97 -1.44 20.33
N MET A 2 -8.60 -2.30 19.55
CA MET A 2 -9.79 -1.98 18.78
C MET A 2 -10.90 -2.94 19.16
N ALA A 3 -12.04 -2.42 19.62
CA ALA A 3 -13.23 -3.22 19.89
C ALA A 3 -14.32 -2.78 18.90
N VAL A 4 -14.94 -3.75 18.23
CA VAL A 4 -16.12 -3.54 17.40
C VAL A 4 -17.31 -4.08 18.14
N LEU A 5 -18.22 -3.20 18.52
CA LEU A 5 -19.47 -3.55 19.19
C LEU A 5 -20.61 -3.43 18.17
N ARG A 6 -21.39 -4.50 18.03
CA ARG A 6 -22.62 -4.51 17.24
C ARG A 6 -23.82 -4.44 18.18
N LYS A 7 -24.62 -3.40 18.05
CA LYS A 7 -25.91 -3.31 18.76
C LYS A 7 -26.92 -4.15 17.99
N GLU A 8 -27.56 -5.10 18.68
CA GLU A 8 -28.72 -5.81 18.13
C GLU A 8 -29.94 -4.87 18.22
N GLY A 9 -30.63 -4.67 17.11
CA GLY A 9 -31.81 -3.83 17.01
C GLY A 9 -32.38 -3.84 15.61
N ASP A 10 -33.61 -3.39 15.45
CA ASP A 10 -34.36 -3.41 14.19
C ASP A 10 -33.62 -2.73 13.05
N PRO A 11 -33.54 -3.39 11.87
CA PRO A 11 -32.84 -2.88 10.68
C PRO A 11 -33.53 -1.65 10.03
N GLU A 12 -34.73 -1.30 10.44
CA GLU A 12 -35.51 -0.17 9.85
C GLU A 12 -34.94 1.23 10.19
N ASN A 13 -34.03 1.32 11.17
CA ASN A 13 -33.36 2.58 11.56
C ASN A 13 -31.90 2.66 11.12
N ALA A 14 -31.48 1.91 10.13
CA ALA A 14 -30.19 2.14 9.47
C ALA A 14 -30.25 3.50 8.76
N ALA A 15 -29.65 4.51 9.39
CA ALA A 15 -29.57 5.87 8.83
C ALA A 15 -29.13 5.82 7.38
N LYS A 16 -29.94 6.44 6.52
CA LYS A 16 -29.77 6.45 5.07
C LYS A 16 -28.35 6.83 4.65
N THR A 17 -27.84 6.09 3.73
CA THR A 17 -26.51 6.05 3.13
C THR A 17 -26.01 7.36 2.47
N GLU A 18 -26.72 8.47 2.59
CA GLU A 18 -26.41 9.75 1.89
C GLU A 18 -25.11 10.43 2.32
N SER A 19 -24.53 10.07 3.47
CA SER A 19 -23.29 10.70 3.94
C SER A 19 -22.02 10.01 3.48
N ARG A 20 -22.09 8.74 3.04
CA ARG A 20 -20.94 7.93 2.58
C ARG A 20 -20.35 8.47 1.28
N ASP A 21 -21.20 8.93 0.36
CA ASP A 21 -20.78 9.39 -0.98
C ASP A 21 -19.83 10.60 -0.94
N ARG A 22 -19.88 11.40 0.13
CA ARG A 22 -19.01 12.58 0.27
C ARG A 22 -17.60 12.27 0.76
N LEU A 23 -17.38 11.10 1.37
CA LEU A 23 -16.06 10.69 1.85
C LEU A 23 -15.22 10.13 0.72
N TYR A 24 -15.83 9.43 -0.21
CA TYR A 24 -15.14 8.77 -1.32
C TYR A 24 -14.76 9.76 -2.42
N LEU A 25 -13.80 9.35 -3.24
CA LEU A 25 -13.40 10.12 -4.41
C LEU A 25 -14.57 10.22 -5.40
N ASP A 26 -14.96 11.44 -5.75
CA ASP A 26 -15.84 11.68 -6.88
C ASP A 26 -15.18 11.24 -8.22
N SER A 27 -15.98 11.14 -9.27
CA SER A 27 -15.51 10.66 -10.59
C SER A 27 -14.37 11.50 -11.17
N ARG A 28 -14.32 12.82 -10.90
CA ARG A 28 -13.27 13.71 -11.39
C ARG A 28 -11.95 13.48 -10.64
N LYS A 29 -12.00 13.50 -9.31
CA LYS A 29 -10.84 13.22 -8.45
C LYS A 29 -10.31 11.82 -8.65
N ARG A 30 -11.21 10.83 -8.84
CA ARG A 30 -10.82 9.47 -9.16
C ARG A 30 -9.98 9.41 -10.44
N LYS A 31 -10.42 10.07 -11.53
CA LYS A 31 -9.65 10.11 -12.79
C LYS A 31 -8.27 10.73 -12.58
N GLU A 32 -8.18 11.80 -11.80
CA GLU A 32 -6.91 12.46 -11.47
C GLU A 32 -5.97 11.57 -10.69
N VAL A 33 -6.46 10.96 -9.62
CA VAL A 33 -5.69 10.02 -8.77
C VAL A 33 -5.23 8.81 -9.58
N PHE A 34 -6.10 8.23 -10.38
CA PHE A 34 -5.83 7.00 -11.14
C PHE A 34 -4.90 7.22 -12.34
N ARG A 35 -4.66 8.46 -12.75
CA ARG A 35 -3.63 8.79 -13.73
C ARG A 35 -2.23 8.34 -13.28
N ASP A 36 -1.91 8.52 -11.99
CA ASP A 36 -0.59 8.19 -11.43
C ASP A 36 -0.61 6.87 -10.65
N TYR A 37 -1.70 6.57 -9.95
CA TYR A 37 -1.90 5.33 -9.20
C TYR A 37 -2.15 4.11 -10.09
N GLY A 38 -2.94 4.24 -11.14
CA GLY A 38 -3.29 3.14 -12.05
C GLY A 38 -2.07 2.47 -12.71
N PRO A 39 -1.15 3.23 -13.31
CA PRO A 39 0.09 2.67 -13.86
C PRO A 39 0.93 1.93 -12.81
N PHE A 40 1.02 2.46 -11.58
CA PHE A 40 1.72 1.78 -10.49
C PHE A 40 1.11 0.41 -10.20
N ILE A 41 -0.21 0.34 -9.99
CA ILE A 41 -0.92 -0.91 -9.69
C ILE A 41 -0.72 -1.94 -10.81
N ARG A 42 -0.91 -1.54 -12.08
CA ARG A 42 -0.75 -2.44 -13.24
C ARG A 42 0.68 -2.93 -13.45
N SER A 43 1.67 -2.13 -13.07
CA SER A 43 3.09 -2.52 -13.19
C SER A 43 3.63 -3.26 -11.97
N THR A 44 2.85 -3.37 -10.90
CA THR A 44 3.33 -3.92 -9.63
C THR A 44 2.57 -5.17 -9.19
N LEU A 45 1.25 -5.23 -9.45
CA LEU A 45 0.40 -6.33 -8.98
C LEU A 45 0.09 -7.35 -10.08
N THR A 46 -0.06 -8.61 -9.68
CA THR A 46 -0.49 -9.70 -10.56
C THR A 46 -1.96 -9.57 -10.95
N GLU A 47 -2.81 -9.13 -10.02
CA GLU A 47 -4.23 -8.91 -10.20
C GLU A 47 -4.61 -7.45 -9.91
N PRO A 48 -4.31 -6.51 -10.83
CA PRO A 48 -4.52 -5.09 -10.60
C PRO A 48 -5.99 -4.72 -10.42
N GLU A 49 -6.91 -5.46 -11.02
CA GLU A 49 -8.35 -5.17 -10.97
C GLU A 49 -8.91 -5.31 -9.55
N MET A 50 -8.32 -6.18 -8.71
CA MET A 50 -8.66 -6.29 -7.28
C MET A 50 -8.64 -4.92 -6.57
N PHE A 51 -7.75 -4.03 -6.99
CA PHE A 51 -7.68 -2.66 -6.49
C PHE A 51 -8.43 -1.68 -7.40
N LEU A 52 -8.26 -1.77 -8.71
CA LEU A 52 -8.78 -0.75 -9.64
C LEU A 52 -10.31 -0.69 -9.69
N GLU A 53 -11.01 -1.79 -9.43
CA GLU A 53 -12.47 -1.84 -9.39
C GLU A 53 -13.11 -1.34 -8.08
N ARG A 54 -12.31 -1.22 -7.01
CA ARG A 54 -12.79 -0.72 -5.73
C ARG A 54 -13.29 0.73 -5.84
N LYS A 55 -14.28 1.08 -5.02
CA LYS A 55 -14.88 2.43 -4.99
C LYS A 55 -14.53 3.21 -3.71
N GLU A 56 -14.08 2.51 -2.68
CA GLU A 56 -13.90 3.02 -1.32
C GLU A 56 -12.57 3.77 -1.14
N TYR A 57 -12.17 4.56 -2.13
CA TYR A 57 -10.97 5.38 -2.06
C TYR A 57 -11.23 6.73 -1.40
N VAL A 58 -10.29 7.12 -0.54
CA VAL A 58 -10.29 8.42 0.13
C VAL A 58 -8.92 9.07 -0.01
N LEU A 59 -8.91 10.39 -0.21
CA LEU A 59 -7.70 11.18 -0.31
C LEU A 59 -7.64 12.20 0.83
N PHE A 60 -6.60 12.13 1.66
CA PHE A 60 -6.27 13.15 2.66
C PHE A 60 -4.99 13.88 2.26
N GLY A 61 -5.14 15.12 1.78
CA GLY A 61 -4.03 15.81 1.13
C GLY A 61 -3.53 15.02 -0.07
N GLU A 62 -2.28 14.56 -0.02
CA GLU A 62 -1.67 13.69 -1.05
C GLU A 62 -1.72 12.19 -0.71
N GLN A 63 -2.24 11.83 0.48
CA GLN A 63 -2.25 10.46 0.97
C GLN A 63 -3.50 9.72 0.49
N LEU A 64 -3.30 8.63 -0.25
CA LEU A 64 -4.38 7.79 -0.76
C LEU A 64 -4.63 6.61 0.17
N TYR A 65 -5.89 6.40 0.54
CA TYR A 65 -6.34 5.30 1.39
C TYR A 65 -7.42 4.47 0.69
N LEU A 66 -7.45 3.19 1.02
CA LEU A 66 -8.54 2.27 0.70
C LEU A 66 -9.27 1.89 1.97
N LEU A 67 -10.57 2.16 2.01
CA LEU A 67 -11.43 1.83 3.13
C LEU A 67 -11.99 0.40 3.02
N PRO A 68 -12.35 -0.25 4.13
CA PRO A 68 -13.19 -1.43 4.11
C PRO A 68 -14.54 -1.13 3.44
N ALA A 69 -15.10 -2.11 2.71
CA ALA A 69 -16.39 -1.95 2.03
C ALA A 69 -17.53 -1.65 3.02
N ASP A 70 -17.47 -2.23 4.22
CA ASP A 70 -18.49 -2.11 5.28
C ASP A 70 -18.13 -1.06 6.34
N MET A 71 -17.36 -0.05 5.96
CA MET A 71 -16.98 1.02 6.88
C MET A 71 -18.25 1.73 7.40
N PRO A 72 -18.44 1.85 8.73
CA PRO A 72 -19.54 2.62 9.28
C PRO A 72 -19.39 4.11 8.94
N ASP A 73 -20.47 4.90 9.11
CA ASP A 73 -20.40 6.35 8.97
C ASP A 73 -19.44 6.94 10.01
N ILE A 74 -18.43 7.62 9.51
CA ILE A 74 -17.35 8.22 10.32
C ILE A 74 -17.49 9.76 10.40
N LYS A 75 -18.64 10.30 10.01
CA LYS A 75 -18.93 11.73 10.07
C LYS A 75 -18.80 12.26 11.50
N GLY A 76 -18.09 13.36 11.65
CA GLY A 76 -17.87 13.99 12.95
C GLY A 76 -16.75 13.37 13.79
N LEU A 77 -16.13 12.29 13.34
CA LEU A 77 -14.96 11.69 13.99
C LEU A 77 -13.66 12.32 13.50
N LYS A 78 -12.71 12.54 14.41
CA LYS A 78 -11.33 12.86 14.06
C LYS A 78 -10.60 11.58 13.66
N ILE A 79 -10.39 11.40 12.36
CA ILE A 79 -9.79 10.19 11.81
C ILE A 79 -8.31 10.43 11.59
N LEU A 80 -7.48 9.55 12.15
CA LEU A 80 -6.03 9.56 11.95
C LEU A 80 -5.62 8.68 10.77
N ARG A 81 -6.27 7.50 10.62
CA ARG A 81 -6.03 6.55 9.54
C ARG A 81 -7.34 5.86 9.18
N PRO A 82 -7.95 6.21 8.05
CA PRO A 82 -9.29 5.71 7.72
C PRO A 82 -9.33 4.27 7.19
N GLY A 83 -8.19 3.70 6.86
CA GLY A 83 -8.09 2.35 6.30
C GLY A 83 -6.66 2.01 5.89
N LEU A 84 -6.51 1.18 4.85
CA LEU A 84 -5.19 0.85 4.31
C LEU A 84 -4.61 2.07 3.59
N HIS A 85 -3.49 2.58 4.11
CA HIS A 85 -2.71 3.60 3.42
C HIS A 85 -2.04 2.98 2.21
N LEU A 86 -2.43 3.39 1.02
CA LEU A 86 -1.88 2.87 -0.23
C LEU A 86 -0.57 3.55 -0.61
N GLY A 87 -0.49 4.86 -0.42
CA GLY A 87 0.69 5.64 -0.75
C GLY A 87 0.41 7.12 -0.91
N THR A 88 1.37 7.81 -1.49
CA THR A 88 1.36 9.26 -1.67
C THR A 88 1.38 9.63 -3.14
N LEU A 89 0.45 10.48 -3.54
CA LEU A 89 0.48 11.12 -4.87
C LEU A 89 1.54 12.21 -4.87
N LYS A 90 2.49 12.10 -5.77
CA LYS A 90 3.52 13.12 -6.03
C LYS A 90 3.34 13.67 -7.44
N LYS A 91 4.03 14.75 -7.77
CA LYS A 91 3.99 15.30 -9.13
C LYS A 91 4.35 14.20 -10.15
N ASN A 92 3.36 13.77 -10.95
CA ASN A 92 3.48 12.77 -12.02
C ASN A 92 3.99 11.39 -11.56
N ARG A 93 3.79 10.99 -10.32
CA ARG A 93 4.15 9.66 -9.84
C ARG A 93 3.37 9.29 -8.57
N PHE A 94 3.25 8.00 -8.35
CA PHE A 94 2.76 7.41 -7.11
C PHE A 94 3.92 6.78 -6.33
N GLU A 95 3.98 7.07 -5.02
CA GLU A 95 4.93 6.44 -4.09
C GLU A 95 4.16 5.52 -3.15
N PRO A 96 4.35 4.17 -3.25
CA PRO A 96 3.63 3.23 -2.41
C PRO A 96 4.04 3.36 -0.95
N SER A 97 3.09 3.16 -0.05
CA SER A 97 3.34 3.20 1.38
C SER A 97 3.93 1.88 1.87
N HIS A 98 4.57 1.94 3.03
CA HIS A 98 5.01 0.74 3.75
C HIS A 98 3.83 -0.14 4.20
N ALA A 99 2.69 0.48 4.56
CA ALA A 99 1.49 -0.26 4.92
C ALA A 99 0.94 -1.12 3.77
N LEU A 100 1.01 -0.60 2.54
CA LEU A 100 0.66 -1.39 1.35
C LEU A 100 1.61 -2.58 1.17
N ALA A 101 2.94 -2.38 1.36
CA ALA A 101 3.88 -3.49 1.30
C ALA A 101 3.52 -4.61 2.27
N LEU A 102 3.22 -4.25 3.54
CA LEU A 102 2.89 -5.24 4.57
C LEU A 102 1.51 -5.91 4.37
N ALA A 103 0.63 -5.32 3.58
CA ALA A 103 -0.67 -5.89 3.24
C ALA A 103 -0.61 -6.86 2.06
N LEU A 104 0.47 -6.85 1.27
CA LEU A 104 0.64 -7.68 0.09
C LEU A 104 1.50 -8.92 0.40
N ARG A 105 1.19 -10.00 -0.29
CA ARG A 105 1.98 -11.25 -0.33
C ARG A 105 2.86 -11.25 -1.57
N LYS A 106 3.92 -12.07 -1.56
CA LYS A 106 4.85 -12.17 -2.69
C LYS A 106 4.18 -12.67 -3.99
N GLU A 107 3.12 -13.47 -3.87
CA GLU A 107 2.36 -14.00 -5.01
C GLU A 107 1.46 -12.94 -5.66
N GLU A 108 1.16 -11.87 -4.95
CA GLU A 108 0.29 -10.78 -5.41
C GLU A 108 1.05 -9.69 -6.16
N VAL A 109 2.38 -9.80 -6.26
CA VAL A 109 3.22 -8.82 -6.95
C VAL A 109 3.99 -9.43 -8.12
N LEU A 110 4.20 -8.63 -9.17
CA LEU A 110 4.97 -9.03 -10.35
C LEU A 110 6.47 -9.14 -10.07
N SER A 111 6.97 -8.42 -9.07
CA SER A 111 8.38 -8.44 -8.69
C SER A 111 8.51 -8.51 -7.17
N SER A 112 9.11 -9.60 -6.69
CA SER A 112 9.44 -9.78 -5.28
C SER A 112 10.90 -10.23 -5.13
N TRP A 113 11.52 -9.85 -4.02
CA TRP A 113 12.87 -10.26 -3.67
C TRP A 113 12.88 -10.90 -2.28
N GLU A 114 13.10 -12.20 -2.25
CA GLU A 114 13.19 -12.98 -1.02
C GLU A 114 14.62 -12.91 -0.46
N LEU A 115 14.79 -12.29 0.69
CA LEU A 115 16.06 -12.25 1.42
C LEU A 115 16.15 -13.45 2.35
N PRO A 116 17.34 -14.10 2.45
CA PRO A 116 17.53 -15.22 3.38
C PRO A 116 17.21 -14.81 4.82
N PRO A 117 16.37 -15.55 5.56
CA PRO A 117 16.11 -15.29 6.97
C PRO A 117 17.43 -15.29 7.77
N CYS A 118 17.58 -14.36 8.68
CA CYS A 118 18.79 -14.18 9.51
C CYS A 118 20.08 -13.86 8.71
N GLY A 119 19.97 -13.53 7.44
CA GLY A 119 21.12 -13.13 6.62
C GLY A 119 21.47 -11.65 6.77
N ASP A 120 22.73 -11.28 6.47
CA ASP A 120 23.20 -9.89 6.51
C ASP A 120 22.36 -8.97 5.60
N SER A 121 21.81 -9.48 4.49
CA SER A 121 20.98 -8.72 3.57
C SER A 121 19.68 -8.20 4.20
N VAL A 122 19.04 -8.98 5.09
CA VAL A 122 17.86 -8.52 5.84
C VAL A 122 18.24 -7.39 6.80
N ILE A 123 19.35 -7.55 7.53
CA ILE A 123 19.84 -6.54 8.47
C ILE A 123 20.16 -5.24 7.72
N ARG A 124 20.89 -5.33 6.62
CA ARG A 124 21.22 -4.18 5.77
C ARG A 124 19.95 -3.51 5.21
N TYR A 125 18.97 -4.30 4.80
CA TYR A 125 17.68 -3.75 4.37
C TYR A 125 16.99 -2.99 5.51
N LEU A 126 16.91 -3.57 6.71
CA LEU A 126 16.29 -2.92 7.88
C LEU A 126 17.06 -1.67 8.34
N LYS A 127 18.37 -1.60 8.11
CA LYS A 127 19.19 -0.39 8.33
C LYS A 127 18.97 0.67 7.25
N GLY A 128 18.28 0.34 6.16
CA GLY A 128 17.99 1.26 5.07
C GLY A 128 19.11 1.42 4.06
N GLU A 129 20.04 0.45 4.02
CA GLU A 129 21.15 0.43 3.07
C GLU A 129 20.63 0.04 1.66
N THR A 130 21.30 0.55 0.64
CA THR A 130 21.09 0.11 -0.74
C THR A 130 21.71 -1.28 -0.90
N LEU A 131 20.98 -2.19 -1.53
CA LEU A 131 21.46 -3.53 -1.83
C LEU A 131 21.88 -3.60 -3.30
N SER A 132 23.02 -4.22 -3.58
CA SER A 132 23.41 -4.54 -4.96
C SER A 132 22.61 -5.73 -5.48
N GLU A 133 22.30 -5.76 -6.77
CA GLU A 133 21.64 -6.91 -7.41
C GLU A 133 22.49 -8.17 -7.32
N ASP A 134 23.83 -8.03 -7.26
CA ASP A 134 24.77 -9.14 -7.03
C ASP A 134 24.58 -9.87 -5.68
N ALA A 135 23.87 -9.25 -4.74
CA ALA A 135 23.53 -9.87 -3.44
C ALA A 135 22.36 -10.87 -3.53
N GLY A 136 22.10 -11.47 -4.70
CA GLY A 136 21.07 -12.48 -4.90
C GLY A 136 19.70 -11.90 -5.26
N ALA A 137 19.65 -10.73 -5.89
CA ALA A 137 18.42 -10.27 -6.52
C ALA A 137 17.99 -11.31 -7.58
N PRO A 138 16.67 -11.56 -7.71
CA PRO A 138 16.19 -12.49 -8.74
C PRO A 138 16.67 -12.03 -10.11
N GLU A 139 17.18 -12.98 -10.93
CA GLU A 139 17.44 -12.72 -12.34
C GLU A 139 16.18 -12.18 -12.99
N GLY A 140 16.28 -11.00 -13.61
CA GLY A 140 15.13 -10.36 -14.26
C GLY A 140 14.27 -9.49 -13.36
N CYS A 141 14.78 -8.98 -12.23
CA CYS A 141 14.08 -7.94 -11.46
C CYS A 141 13.57 -6.84 -12.41
N LEU A 142 12.25 -6.77 -12.55
CA LEU A 142 11.61 -5.78 -13.39
C LEU A 142 12.00 -4.37 -12.92
N LYS A 143 12.27 -3.48 -13.86
CA LYS A 143 12.45 -2.06 -13.51
C LYS A 143 11.23 -1.55 -12.79
N GLY A 144 11.40 -0.98 -11.60
CA GLY A 144 10.30 -0.43 -10.83
C GLY A 144 10.28 -0.86 -9.37
N TRP A 145 9.08 -0.97 -8.84
CA TRP A 145 8.86 -1.35 -7.44
C TRP A 145 8.95 -2.87 -7.27
N THR A 146 9.69 -3.28 -6.25
CA THR A 146 9.89 -4.68 -5.88
C THR A 146 9.53 -4.86 -4.41
N LEU A 147 8.73 -5.86 -4.10
CA LEU A 147 8.39 -6.22 -2.73
C LEU A 147 9.53 -7.02 -2.12
N VAL A 148 10.13 -6.52 -1.05
CA VAL A 148 11.17 -7.22 -0.31
C VAL A 148 10.52 -8.10 0.74
N CYS A 149 10.89 -9.39 0.75
CA CYS A 149 10.34 -10.41 1.63
C CYS A 149 11.44 -11.15 2.38
N THR A 150 11.08 -11.81 3.47
CA THR A 150 11.92 -12.79 4.17
C THR A 150 11.05 -13.84 4.84
N GLY A 151 11.41 -15.13 4.70
CA GLY A 151 10.62 -16.22 5.25
C GLY A 151 9.16 -16.25 4.76
N GLY A 152 8.90 -15.74 3.56
CA GLY A 152 7.55 -15.63 2.99
C GLY A 152 6.75 -14.39 3.43
N PHE A 153 7.30 -13.54 4.31
CA PHE A 153 6.63 -12.34 4.78
C PHE A 153 7.22 -11.09 4.13
N SER A 154 6.36 -10.13 3.78
CA SER A 154 6.78 -8.86 3.22
C SER A 154 7.41 -7.96 4.29
N LEU A 155 8.56 -7.35 3.97
CA LEU A 155 9.26 -6.39 4.82
C LEU A 155 9.02 -4.94 4.37
N GLY A 156 8.84 -4.71 3.08
CA GLY A 156 8.69 -3.36 2.55
C GLY A 156 9.02 -3.28 1.07
N TRP A 157 9.26 -2.05 0.59
CA TRP A 157 9.56 -1.78 -0.80
C TRP A 157 11.05 -1.53 -1.05
N ALA A 158 11.50 -1.97 -2.21
CA ALA A 158 12.70 -1.48 -2.86
C ALA A 158 12.36 -1.03 -4.29
N LYS A 159 13.22 -0.23 -4.91
CA LYS A 159 13.05 0.20 -6.29
C LYS A 159 14.30 -0.10 -7.08
N SER A 160 14.17 -0.92 -8.13
CA SER A 160 15.26 -1.23 -9.04
C SER A 160 15.57 -0.03 -9.92
N ALA A 161 16.84 0.37 -9.96
CA ALA A 161 17.35 1.44 -10.80
C ALA A 161 18.85 1.21 -11.09
N GLY A 162 19.19 0.89 -12.34
CA GLY A 162 20.58 0.80 -12.81
C GLY A 162 21.46 -0.24 -12.11
N GLY A 163 20.92 -1.44 -11.89
CA GLY A 163 21.68 -2.54 -11.25
C GLY A 163 21.74 -2.43 -9.72
N MET A 164 21.03 -1.48 -9.14
CA MET A 164 20.94 -1.31 -7.68
C MET A 164 19.49 -1.29 -7.20
N MET A 165 19.25 -1.90 -6.05
CA MET A 165 17.95 -1.90 -5.36
C MET A 165 17.95 -0.79 -4.31
N LYS A 166 17.36 0.36 -4.68
CA LYS A 166 17.20 1.48 -3.76
C LYS A 166 16.20 1.12 -2.66
N ASN A 167 16.66 1.18 -1.44
CA ASN A 167 15.87 0.86 -0.25
C ASN A 167 14.82 1.94 0.03
N HIS A 168 13.55 1.52 0.18
CA HIS A 168 12.42 2.35 0.54
C HIS A 168 11.84 2.00 1.92
N TYR A 169 12.60 1.30 2.77
CA TYR A 169 12.21 1.07 4.15
C TYR A 169 12.10 2.39 4.92
N PRO A 170 11.02 2.61 5.70
CA PRO A 170 10.76 3.89 6.33
C PRO A 170 11.90 4.32 7.28
N LYS A 171 12.35 5.56 7.13
CA LYS A 171 13.47 6.08 7.97
C LYS A 171 13.23 5.94 9.47
N GLY A 172 11.98 6.16 9.93
CA GLY A 172 11.62 6.06 11.33
C GLY A 172 11.55 4.64 11.90
N LEU A 173 11.67 3.60 11.04
CA LEU A 173 11.67 2.19 11.45
C LEU A 173 13.04 1.52 11.30
N ARG A 174 14.05 2.26 10.82
CA ARG A 174 15.39 1.71 10.58
C ARG A 174 16.08 1.34 11.88
N TRP A 175 16.78 0.23 11.83
CA TRP A 175 17.65 -0.19 12.91
C TRP A 175 18.92 0.68 12.93
N ASN A 176 19.36 0.99 14.12
CA ASN A 176 20.63 1.69 14.38
C ASN A 176 21.80 0.70 14.43
#